data_c821dcb623a2e13fae4bff933a7fabc5
#
_entry.id   c821dcb623a2e13fae4bff933a7fabc5
#
_cell.length_a   1.000
_cell.length_b   1.000
_cell.length_c   1.000
_cell.angle_alpha   90.00
_cell.angle_beta   90.00
_cell.angle_gamma   90.00
#
_symmetry.space_group_name_H-M   'P 1'
#
loop_
_entity.id
_entity.type
_entity.pdbx_description
1 polymer ?
#
loop_
_entity_poly.entity_id
_entity_poly.type
_entity_poly.pdbx_seq_one_letter_code
_entity_poly.pdbx_strand_id
1 'polypeptide(L)'
;MKEKVSKKFNELYGEGAILFASPGRINLIGEHTDYNGGFVFPGAVDKGIVAAIRLNGTDKVRAYALDLGESSEFGLNEADKPAESWACYIFGVCREIQKRGGKIGGFDTVFAGDVPLGAGMSSSAALESTYAFALNDLYNCGIDKFELAKIGQSTEHNYCGVNCGIMDQFASVFGKKGNLIRLDCRSLEYAYFPFDPKGYKLVLLDSRVKHELVGSPYNDRRASCERVAKVLGQEFLRGATMEQLEAVKDRISEEDYKRARYVIGEEKRVLDVCEALEKGDYETVGKRMYETHWGMSKDYEVSCEELDFLAEVAEECGVTGSRIMGGGFGGCTINLVKDELYDNFIAMAKEKFNAKYGHEPKVYEVVISDGSRRL
;
A
#
# COMPACT_ATOMS: atom_id res chain seq x y z
N MET A 1 18.34 2.37 -11.06
CA MET A 1 17.20 1.71 -11.73
C MET A 1 16.96 2.25 -13.13
N LYS A 2 16.78 3.56 -13.34
CA LYS A 2 16.53 4.19 -14.67
C LYS A 2 17.46 3.68 -15.77
N GLU A 3 18.77 3.73 -15.56
CA GLU A 3 19.77 3.29 -16.56
C GLU A 3 19.63 1.81 -16.92
N LYS A 4 19.40 0.93 -15.93
CA LYS A 4 19.21 -0.51 -16.18
C LYS A 4 17.98 -0.78 -17.03
N VAL A 5 16.86 -0.12 -16.72
CA VAL A 5 15.60 -0.25 -17.47
C VAL A 5 15.75 0.27 -18.89
N SER A 6 16.33 1.47 -19.06
CA SER A 6 16.57 2.05 -20.40
C SER A 6 17.52 1.19 -21.23
N LYS A 7 18.61 0.70 -20.65
CA LYS A 7 19.56 -0.17 -21.36
C LYS A 7 18.87 -1.45 -21.84
N LYS A 8 18.11 -2.12 -20.97
CA LYS A 8 17.39 -3.35 -21.33
C LYS A 8 16.29 -3.09 -22.37
N PHE A 9 15.60 -1.95 -22.26
CA PHE A 9 14.62 -1.55 -23.27
C PHE A 9 15.27 -1.39 -24.65
N ASN A 10 16.42 -0.68 -24.72
CA ASN A 10 17.14 -0.46 -25.97
C ASN A 10 17.66 -1.77 -26.57
N GLU A 11 18.10 -2.72 -25.74
CA GLU A 11 18.51 -4.06 -26.18
C GLU A 11 17.37 -4.85 -26.83
N LEU A 12 16.15 -4.76 -26.28
CA LEU A 12 15.00 -5.55 -26.75
C LEU A 12 14.22 -4.87 -27.87
N TYR A 13 14.05 -3.56 -27.80
CA TYR A 13 13.10 -2.83 -28.62
C TYR A 13 13.70 -1.63 -29.38
N GLY A 14 14.98 -1.30 -29.16
CA GLY A 14 15.61 -0.11 -29.74
C GLY A 14 15.32 1.16 -28.92
N GLU A 15 15.84 2.29 -29.39
CA GLU A 15 15.76 3.59 -28.70
C GLU A 15 14.38 4.25 -28.76
N GLY A 16 14.18 5.30 -27.98
CA GLY A 16 13.00 6.17 -28.02
C GLY A 16 11.95 5.92 -26.95
N ALA A 17 12.29 5.16 -25.90
CA ALA A 17 11.40 5.00 -24.75
C ALA A 17 11.33 6.27 -23.89
N ILE A 18 10.17 6.50 -23.32
CA ILE A 18 9.94 7.51 -22.28
C ILE A 18 9.87 6.79 -20.93
N LEU A 19 10.48 7.40 -19.92
CA LEU A 19 10.54 6.84 -18.58
C LEU A 19 9.43 7.41 -17.69
N PHE A 20 8.79 6.51 -16.96
CA PHE A 20 7.79 6.83 -15.95
C PHE A 20 8.13 6.13 -14.63
N ALA A 21 7.68 6.71 -13.53
CA ALA A 21 7.84 6.09 -12.22
C ALA A 21 6.63 6.34 -11.35
N SER A 22 6.29 5.33 -10.54
CA SER A 22 5.34 5.45 -9.45
C SER A 22 5.90 4.79 -8.18
N PRO A 23 5.71 5.43 -7.02
CA PRO A 23 6.20 4.93 -5.76
C PRO A 23 5.31 3.84 -5.18
N GLY A 24 5.90 3.00 -4.32
CA GLY A 24 5.17 2.32 -3.27
C GLY A 24 4.75 3.31 -2.18
N ARG A 25 4.13 2.80 -1.12
CA ARG A 25 3.65 3.63 -0.01
C ARG A 25 3.97 3.01 1.34
N ILE A 26 4.10 3.84 2.33
CA ILE A 26 3.81 3.48 3.73
C ILE A 26 2.40 3.96 4.08
N ASN A 27 1.83 3.42 5.16
CA ASN A 27 0.69 4.02 5.81
C ASN A 27 1.09 4.26 7.28
N LEU A 28 1.03 5.49 7.77
CA LEU A 28 1.47 5.78 9.13
C LEU A 28 0.48 5.25 10.16
N ILE A 29 -0.82 5.33 9.85
CA ILE A 29 -1.93 4.84 10.68
C ILE A 29 -3.21 4.74 9.84
N GLY A 30 -4.21 3.97 10.29
CA GLY A 30 -5.46 3.77 9.54
C GLY A 30 -5.40 2.51 8.66
N GLU A 31 -5.05 1.37 9.26
CA GLU A 31 -5.09 0.09 8.54
C GLU A 31 -6.49 -0.54 8.60
N HIS A 32 -6.91 -1.13 7.48
CA HIS A 32 -8.23 -1.77 7.31
C HIS A 32 -9.43 -0.82 7.45
N THR A 33 -9.21 0.49 7.36
CA THR A 33 -10.27 1.50 7.42
C THR A 33 -10.75 1.93 6.03
N ASP A 34 -9.94 1.79 4.99
CA ASP A 34 -10.22 2.26 3.63
C ASP A 34 -11.47 1.62 3.02
N TYR A 35 -11.61 0.31 3.05
CA TYR A 35 -12.81 -0.40 2.59
C TYR A 35 -14.01 -0.29 3.55
N ASN A 36 -13.81 0.33 4.72
CA ASN A 36 -14.86 0.72 5.66
C ASN A 36 -15.30 2.19 5.51
N GLY A 37 -14.92 2.85 4.41
CA GLY A 37 -15.21 4.26 4.16
C GLY A 37 -14.49 5.21 5.13
N GLY A 38 -13.45 4.74 5.80
CA GLY A 38 -12.74 5.43 6.86
C GLY A 38 -11.62 6.35 6.41
N PHE A 39 -10.87 6.85 7.37
CA PHE A 39 -9.65 7.62 7.14
C PHE A 39 -8.43 6.72 7.07
N VAL A 40 -7.52 7.07 6.15
CA VAL A 40 -6.17 6.50 6.08
C VAL A 40 -5.15 7.63 6.06
N PHE A 41 -3.89 7.32 6.40
CA PHE A 41 -2.84 8.33 6.51
C PHE A 41 -1.53 7.89 5.83
N PRO A 42 -1.58 7.56 4.51
CA PRO A 42 -0.41 7.08 3.79
C PRO A 42 0.54 8.21 3.35
N GLY A 43 1.73 7.78 2.95
CA GLY A 43 2.71 8.58 2.23
C GLY A 43 3.41 7.77 1.17
N ALA A 44 3.61 8.36 -0.01
CA ALA A 44 4.44 7.79 -1.05
C ALA A 44 5.90 7.73 -0.60
N VAL A 45 6.63 6.66 -0.95
CA VAL A 45 8.02 6.47 -0.52
C VAL A 45 9.01 6.56 -1.69
N ASP A 46 10.29 6.63 -1.37
CA ASP A 46 11.40 6.70 -2.33
C ASP A 46 11.62 5.40 -3.13
N LYS A 47 10.97 4.31 -2.75
CA LYS A 47 10.99 3.03 -3.44
C LYS A 47 9.78 2.91 -4.36
N GLY A 48 9.98 2.37 -5.56
CA GLY A 48 8.89 2.34 -6.56
C GLY A 48 9.21 1.47 -7.75
N ILE A 49 8.36 1.61 -8.76
CA ILE A 49 8.52 1.01 -10.09
C ILE A 49 8.99 2.09 -11.07
N VAL A 50 9.93 1.73 -11.91
CA VAL A 50 10.35 2.53 -13.07
C VAL A 50 10.05 1.72 -14.34
N ALA A 51 9.38 2.32 -15.30
CA ALA A 51 9.10 1.73 -16.60
C ALA A 51 9.61 2.60 -17.74
N ALA A 52 10.24 1.97 -18.73
CA ALA A 52 10.53 2.53 -20.04
C ALA A 52 9.43 2.09 -21.00
N ILE A 53 8.78 3.02 -21.65
CA ILE A 53 7.61 2.75 -22.50
C ILE A 53 7.75 3.48 -23.84
N ARG A 54 7.42 2.77 -24.93
CA ARG A 54 7.33 3.35 -26.29
C ARG A 54 6.12 2.78 -27.01
N LEU A 55 5.35 3.64 -27.66
CA LEU A 55 4.25 3.24 -28.52
C LEU A 55 4.80 2.46 -29.71
N ASN A 56 4.21 1.33 -30.06
CA ASN A 56 4.72 0.43 -31.09
C ASN A 56 3.85 0.40 -32.37
N GLY A 57 2.75 1.18 -32.40
CA GLY A 57 1.88 1.29 -33.57
C GLY A 57 1.02 0.05 -33.85
N THR A 58 0.99 -0.92 -32.95
CA THR A 58 0.17 -2.14 -33.04
C THR A 58 -0.97 -2.14 -32.02
N ASP A 59 -1.69 -3.24 -31.90
CA ASP A 59 -2.67 -3.50 -30.85
C ASP A 59 -2.14 -4.43 -29.75
N LYS A 60 -0.83 -4.72 -29.75
CA LYS A 60 -0.19 -5.63 -28.82
C LYS A 60 0.70 -4.92 -27.80
N VAL A 61 0.70 -5.41 -26.58
CA VAL A 61 1.62 -5.02 -25.52
C VAL A 61 2.71 -6.08 -25.42
N ARG A 62 3.98 -5.65 -25.49
CA ARG A 62 5.16 -6.49 -25.26
C ARG A 62 5.87 -5.96 -24.02
N ALA A 63 5.81 -6.74 -22.94
CA ALA A 63 6.32 -6.33 -21.65
C ALA A 63 7.46 -7.25 -21.18
N TYR A 64 8.46 -6.66 -20.53
CA TYR A 64 9.56 -7.38 -19.90
C TYR A 64 9.76 -6.92 -18.46
N ALA A 65 9.63 -7.85 -17.52
CA ALA A 65 9.89 -7.64 -16.10
C ALA A 65 11.38 -7.91 -15.81
N LEU A 66 12.18 -6.84 -15.67
CA LEU A 66 13.64 -6.93 -15.61
C LEU A 66 14.12 -7.74 -14.38
N ASP A 67 13.49 -7.53 -13.22
CA ASP A 67 13.89 -8.19 -11.98
C ASP A 67 13.55 -9.68 -11.94
N LEU A 68 12.54 -10.10 -12.73
CA LEU A 68 12.12 -11.50 -12.86
C LEU A 68 12.82 -12.19 -14.04
N GLY A 69 13.32 -11.44 -15.02
CA GLY A 69 13.85 -11.97 -16.25
C GLY A 69 12.79 -12.58 -17.17
N GLU A 70 11.53 -12.15 -17.04
CA GLU A 70 10.36 -12.70 -17.72
C GLU A 70 9.79 -11.72 -18.73
N SER A 71 9.22 -12.26 -19.81
CA SER A 71 8.48 -11.50 -20.83
C SER A 71 7.04 -11.96 -20.90
N SER A 72 6.14 -11.06 -21.29
CA SER A 72 4.75 -11.36 -21.61
C SER A 72 4.31 -10.53 -22.82
N GLU A 73 3.49 -11.13 -23.67
CA GLU A 73 2.85 -10.46 -24.81
C GLU A 73 1.35 -10.73 -24.76
N PHE A 74 0.53 -9.71 -24.94
CA PHE A 74 -0.91 -9.82 -25.02
C PHE A 74 -1.52 -8.75 -25.93
N GLY A 75 -2.68 -9.07 -26.51
CA GLY A 75 -3.47 -8.12 -27.29
C GLY A 75 -4.40 -7.28 -26.41
N LEU A 76 -4.57 -6.00 -26.75
CA LEU A 76 -5.44 -5.08 -26.01
C LEU A 76 -6.92 -5.49 -26.02
N ASN A 77 -7.34 -6.30 -27.00
CA ASN A 77 -8.72 -6.77 -27.18
C ASN A 77 -8.90 -8.27 -26.86
N GLU A 78 -7.87 -8.96 -26.40
CA GLU A 78 -7.95 -10.35 -26.01
C GLU A 78 -8.89 -10.52 -24.81
N ALA A 79 -9.67 -11.61 -24.80
CA ALA A 79 -10.62 -11.90 -23.76
C ALA A 79 -9.93 -12.42 -22.48
N ASP A 80 -8.89 -13.23 -22.67
CA ASP A 80 -8.18 -13.90 -21.59
C ASP A 80 -7.00 -13.03 -21.10
N LYS A 81 -6.82 -13.02 -19.79
CA LYS A 81 -5.70 -12.34 -19.15
C LYS A 81 -4.39 -13.12 -19.35
N PRO A 82 -3.23 -12.45 -19.34
CA PRO A 82 -1.93 -13.11 -19.38
C PRO A 82 -1.76 -14.17 -18.30
N ALA A 83 -0.91 -15.17 -18.58
CA ALA A 83 -0.60 -16.23 -17.61
C ALA A 83 0.30 -15.72 -16.47
N GLU A 84 1.18 -14.78 -16.78
CA GLU A 84 2.10 -14.16 -15.81
C GLU A 84 1.32 -13.23 -14.88
N SER A 85 1.38 -13.49 -13.58
CA SER A 85 0.62 -12.73 -12.57
C SER A 85 0.92 -11.22 -12.61
N TRP A 86 2.18 -10.85 -12.80
CA TRP A 86 2.59 -9.45 -12.91
C TRP A 86 2.02 -8.76 -14.16
N ALA A 87 1.88 -9.47 -15.28
CA ALA A 87 1.32 -8.93 -16.50
C ALA A 87 -0.19 -8.67 -16.42
N CYS A 88 -0.90 -9.37 -15.52
CA CYS A 88 -2.32 -9.14 -15.25
C CYS A 88 -2.60 -7.71 -14.76
N TYR A 89 -1.67 -7.10 -14.02
CA TYR A 89 -1.81 -5.72 -13.57
C TYR A 89 -1.75 -4.74 -14.76
N ILE A 90 -0.80 -4.94 -15.69
CA ILE A 90 -0.67 -4.10 -16.89
C ILE A 90 -1.89 -4.28 -17.80
N PHE A 91 -2.31 -5.53 -18.01
CA PHE A 91 -3.50 -5.88 -18.78
C PHE A 91 -4.75 -5.23 -18.19
N GLY A 92 -4.95 -5.37 -16.88
CA GLY A 92 -6.11 -4.78 -16.18
C GLY A 92 -6.17 -3.26 -16.32
N VAL A 93 -5.04 -2.57 -16.16
CA VAL A 93 -4.94 -1.12 -16.37
C VAL A 93 -5.34 -0.74 -17.79
N CYS A 94 -4.86 -1.46 -18.82
CA CYS A 94 -5.25 -1.21 -20.21
C CYS A 94 -6.77 -1.35 -20.39
N ARG A 95 -7.36 -2.40 -19.84
CA ARG A 95 -8.80 -2.69 -19.92
C ARG A 95 -9.63 -1.63 -19.19
N GLU A 96 -9.19 -1.21 -18.00
CA GLU A 96 -9.90 -0.21 -17.22
C GLU A 96 -9.82 1.20 -17.84
N ILE A 97 -8.72 1.56 -18.51
CA ILE A 97 -8.63 2.78 -19.31
C ILE A 97 -9.61 2.72 -20.50
N GLN A 98 -9.67 1.60 -21.24
CA GLN A 98 -10.60 1.42 -22.35
C GLN A 98 -12.06 1.50 -21.91
N LYS A 99 -12.43 0.88 -20.79
CA LYS A 99 -13.79 0.97 -20.20
C LYS A 99 -14.21 2.41 -19.89
N ARG A 100 -13.26 3.28 -19.56
CA ARG A 100 -13.49 4.71 -19.32
C ARG A 100 -13.42 5.58 -20.58
N GLY A 101 -13.38 4.93 -21.76
CA GLY A 101 -13.36 5.60 -23.05
C GLY A 101 -11.98 6.06 -23.52
N GLY A 102 -10.91 5.74 -22.79
CA GLY A 102 -9.54 6.01 -23.21
C GLY A 102 -9.16 5.19 -24.44
N LYS A 103 -8.66 5.87 -25.47
CA LYS A 103 -8.22 5.22 -26.71
C LYS A 103 -6.73 4.97 -26.64
N ILE A 104 -6.35 3.74 -26.34
CA ILE A 104 -4.96 3.31 -26.27
C ILE A 104 -4.66 2.29 -27.36
N GLY A 105 -3.42 2.26 -27.83
CA GLY A 105 -2.85 1.25 -28.73
C GLY A 105 -1.75 0.44 -28.03
N GLY A 106 -1.07 -0.41 -28.79
CA GLY A 106 0.00 -1.25 -28.29
C GLY A 106 1.27 -0.46 -27.94
N PHE A 107 2.06 -1.04 -27.06
CA PHE A 107 3.32 -0.47 -26.63
C PHE A 107 4.32 -1.54 -26.23
N ASP A 108 5.61 -1.16 -26.30
CA ASP A 108 6.71 -1.94 -25.77
C ASP A 108 7.10 -1.38 -24.42
N THR A 109 7.42 -2.25 -23.46
CA THR A 109 7.83 -1.80 -22.14
C THR A 109 8.82 -2.72 -21.45
N VAL A 110 9.73 -2.12 -20.71
CA VAL A 110 10.58 -2.78 -19.72
C VAL A 110 10.40 -2.06 -18.39
N PHE A 111 10.19 -2.79 -17.33
CA PHE A 111 10.09 -2.22 -15.98
C PHE A 111 10.93 -2.96 -14.96
N ALA A 112 11.28 -2.27 -13.89
CA ALA A 112 11.93 -2.80 -12.72
C ALA A 112 11.44 -2.06 -11.47
N GLY A 113 11.58 -2.68 -10.30
CA GLY A 113 11.20 -2.09 -9.02
C GLY A 113 12.21 -2.35 -7.91
N ASP A 114 12.25 -1.45 -6.95
CA ASP A 114 12.95 -1.62 -5.67
C ASP A 114 12.01 -1.64 -4.47
N VAL A 115 10.71 -1.75 -4.74
CA VAL A 115 9.71 -2.05 -3.71
C VAL A 115 9.89 -3.50 -3.29
N PRO A 116 10.29 -3.78 -2.05
CA PRO A 116 10.48 -5.15 -1.60
C PRO A 116 9.17 -5.94 -1.66
N LEU A 117 9.20 -7.08 -2.36
CA LEU A 117 8.03 -7.95 -2.50
C LEU A 117 7.62 -8.56 -1.15
N GLY A 118 6.36 -8.41 -0.81
CA GLY A 118 5.80 -8.93 0.45
C GLY A 118 6.10 -8.06 1.68
N ALA A 119 6.77 -6.92 1.52
CA ALA A 119 7.06 -6.00 2.62
C ALA A 119 5.92 -5.03 2.97
N GLY A 120 4.73 -5.21 2.41
CA GLY A 120 3.58 -4.35 2.69
C GLY A 120 3.63 -2.94 2.07
N MET A 121 4.60 -2.66 1.18
CA MET A 121 4.75 -1.35 0.53
C MET A 121 4.00 -1.21 -0.80
N SER A 122 3.10 -2.12 -1.13
CA SER A 122 2.20 -2.09 -2.32
C SER A 122 2.92 -1.95 -3.67
N SER A 123 3.72 -2.97 -4.01
CA SER A 123 4.35 -3.06 -5.33
C SER A 123 3.33 -3.16 -6.46
N SER A 124 2.17 -3.80 -6.23
CA SER A 124 1.05 -3.87 -7.19
C SER A 124 0.53 -2.47 -7.54
N ALA A 125 0.16 -1.68 -6.53
CA ALA A 125 -0.34 -0.32 -6.74
C ALA A 125 0.70 0.58 -7.42
N ALA A 126 2.00 0.42 -7.11
CA ALA A 126 3.07 1.13 -7.81
C ALA A 126 3.15 0.73 -9.29
N LEU A 127 3.01 -0.55 -9.62
CA LEU A 127 3.00 -1.05 -11.00
C LEU A 127 1.79 -0.52 -11.77
N GLU A 128 0.59 -0.69 -11.22
CA GLU A 128 -0.67 -0.19 -11.80
C GLU A 128 -0.63 1.32 -12.04
N SER A 129 -0.22 2.08 -11.03
CA SER A 129 -0.14 3.54 -11.11
C SER A 129 0.88 4.00 -12.15
N THR A 130 2.00 3.27 -12.31
CA THR A 130 3.00 3.57 -13.34
C THR A 130 2.38 3.47 -14.73
N TYR A 131 1.66 2.39 -15.01
CA TYR A 131 1.05 2.19 -16.33
C TYR A 131 -0.20 3.05 -16.54
N ALA A 132 -1.03 3.24 -15.52
CA ALA A 132 -2.19 4.13 -15.61
C ALA A 132 -1.76 5.57 -15.93
N PHE A 133 -0.76 6.08 -15.21
CA PHE A 133 -0.21 7.42 -15.45
C PHE A 133 0.47 7.53 -16.83
N ALA A 134 1.32 6.56 -17.17
CA ALA A 134 2.07 6.58 -18.43
C ALA A 134 1.15 6.49 -19.66
N LEU A 135 0.18 5.59 -19.65
CA LEU A 135 -0.74 5.44 -20.80
C LEU A 135 -1.68 6.65 -20.92
N ASN A 136 -2.11 7.22 -19.80
CA ASN A 136 -2.87 8.47 -19.81
C ASN A 136 -2.06 9.62 -20.47
N ASP A 137 -0.78 9.75 -20.12
CA ASP A 137 0.13 10.78 -20.67
C ASP A 137 0.42 10.53 -22.15
N LEU A 138 0.85 9.32 -22.52
CA LEU A 138 1.30 8.97 -23.87
C LEU A 138 0.17 8.99 -24.91
N TYR A 139 -1.04 8.61 -24.51
CA TYR A 139 -2.21 8.57 -25.41
C TYR A 139 -3.14 9.78 -25.25
N ASN A 140 -2.77 10.75 -24.38
CA ASN A 140 -3.57 11.94 -24.09
C ASN A 140 -5.03 11.61 -23.77
N CYS A 141 -5.26 10.61 -22.87
CA CYS A 141 -6.61 10.15 -22.55
C CYS A 141 -7.42 11.17 -21.74
N GLY A 142 -6.77 12.15 -21.10
CA GLY A 142 -7.44 13.19 -20.33
C GLY A 142 -8.08 12.69 -19.03
N ILE A 143 -7.62 11.56 -18.51
CA ILE A 143 -8.12 10.95 -17.26
C ILE A 143 -7.52 11.70 -16.08
N ASP A 144 -8.36 12.13 -15.14
CA ASP A 144 -7.91 12.82 -13.95
C ASP A 144 -7.24 11.87 -12.92
N LYS A 145 -6.54 12.45 -11.94
CA LYS A 145 -5.78 11.66 -10.95
C LYS A 145 -6.66 10.74 -10.09
N PHE A 146 -7.89 11.14 -9.76
CA PHE A 146 -8.79 10.28 -8.99
C PHE A 146 -9.18 9.04 -9.79
N GLU A 147 -9.52 9.24 -11.06
CA GLU A 147 -9.85 8.11 -11.94
C GLU A 147 -8.63 7.24 -12.21
N LEU A 148 -7.38 7.79 -12.26
CA LEU A 148 -6.18 6.96 -12.34
C LEU A 148 -6.02 6.05 -11.11
N ALA A 149 -6.27 6.55 -9.91
CA ALA A 149 -6.25 5.72 -8.70
C ALA A 149 -7.35 4.64 -8.73
N LYS A 150 -8.56 4.98 -9.18
CA LYS A 150 -9.66 4.03 -9.35
C LYS A 150 -9.40 2.98 -10.43
N ILE A 151 -8.65 3.31 -11.47
CA ILE A 151 -8.20 2.34 -12.48
C ILE A 151 -7.36 1.25 -11.83
N GLY A 152 -6.38 1.61 -11.00
CA GLY A 152 -5.58 0.64 -10.24
C GLY A 152 -6.45 -0.22 -9.34
N GLN A 153 -7.30 0.37 -8.51
CA GLN A 153 -8.22 -0.37 -7.64
C GLN A 153 -9.14 -1.33 -8.43
N SER A 154 -9.71 -0.87 -9.54
CA SER A 154 -10.56 -1.71 -10.41
C SER A 154 -9.76 -2.84 -11.07
N THR A 155 -8.47 -2.63 -11.32
CA THR A 155 -7.58 -3.66 -11.82
C THR A 155 -7.40 -4.79 -10.80
N GLU A 156 -7.13 -4.46 -9.55
CA GLU A 156 -7.05 -5.44 -8.45
C GLU A 156 -8.35 -6.26 -8.34
N HIS A 157 -9.50 -5.57 -8.31
CA HIS A 157 -10.82 -6.21 -8.16
C HIS A 157 -11.18 -7.12 -9.33
N ASN A 158 -11.01 -6.64 -10.57
CA ASN A 158 -11.57 -7.30 -11.74
C ASN A 158 -10.62 -8.32 -12.36
N TYR A 159 -9.30 -8.19 -12.17
CA TYR A 159 -8.30 -9.00 -12.86
C TYR A 159 -7.36 -9.75 -11.93
N CYS A 160 -7.12 -9.25 -10.71
CA CYS A 160 -6.18 -9.83 -9.75
C CYS A 160 -6.87 -10.57 -8.58
N GLY A 161 -8.18 -10.36 -8.37
CA GLY A 161 -8.97 -11.07 -7.36
C GLY A 161 -8.75 -10.58 -5.92
N VAL A 162 -8.27 -9.35 -5.75
CA VAL A 162 -8.06 -8.71 -4.45
C VAL A 162 -9.08 -7.60 -4.25
N ASN A 163 -9.93 -7.69 -3.24
CA ASN A 163 -10.94 -6.68 -2.91
C ASN A 163 -10.37 -5.59 -2.00
N CYS A 164 -9.31 -4.91 -2.46
CA CYS A 164 -8.64 -3.85 -1.71
C CYS A 164 -9.49 -2.56 -1.63
N GLY A 165 -9.13 -1.67 -0.68
CA GLY A 165 -9.55 -0.27 -0.68
C GLY A 165 -8.77 0.56 -1.70
N ILE A 166 -8.92 1.89 -1.67
CA ILE A 166 -8.28 2.80 -2.64
C ILE A 166 -6.94 3.38 -2.14
N MET A 167 -6.59 3.16 -0.88
CA MET A 167 -5.47 3.81 -0.20
C MET A 167 -4.16 3.72 -0.98
N ASP A 168 -3.82 2.54 -1.45
CA ASP A 168 -2.51 2.22 -2.03
C ASP A 168 -2.30 2.94 -3.35
N GLN A 169 -3.27 2.84 -4.24
CA GLN A 169 -3.26 3.52 -5.54
C GLN A 169 -3.34 5.04 -5.36
N PHE A 170 -4.15 5.49 -4.39
CA PHE A 170 -4.26 6.92 -4.10
C PHE A 170 -2.91 7.49 -3.65
N ALA A 171 -2.25 6.85 -2.70
CA ALA A 171 -0.94 7.28 -2.22
C ALA A 171 0.12 7.30 -3.33
N SER A 172 0.11 6.27 -4.20
CA SER A 172 1.04 6.16 -5.33
C SER A 172 0.83 7.27 -6.37
N VAL A 173 -0.41 7.67 -6.64
CA VAL A 173 -0.74 8.71 -7.63
C VAL A 173 -0.60 10.12 -7.06
N PHE A 174 -1.06 10.35 -5.82
CA PHE A 174 -1.15 11.68 -5.20
C PHE A 174 0.03 12.02 -4.30
N GLY A 175 0.99 11.13 -4.12
CA GLY A 175 2.16 11.35 -3.28
C GLY A 175 2.80 12.72 -3.50
N LYS A 176 3.27 13.34 -2.43
CA LYS A 176 3.97 14.62 -2.42
C LYS A 176 5.13 14.54 -1.44
N LYS A 177 6.33 14.84 -1.92
CA LYS A 177 7.54 14.81 -1.12
C LYS A 177 7.37 15.56 0.20
N GLY A 178 7.76 14.92 1.30
CA GLY A 178 7.68 15.49 2.65
C GLY A 178 6.27 15.68 3.18
N ASN A 179 5.26 15.00 2.61
CA ASN A 179 3.88 15.09 3.08
C ASN A 179 3.22 13.71 3.16
N LEU A 180 2.50 13.47 4.26
CA LEU A 180 1.52 12.41 4.34
C LEU A 180 0.16 12.91 3.83
N ILE A 181 -0.73 11.99 3.52
CA ILE A 181 -2.05 12.28 2.97
C ILE A 181 -3.11 11.74 3.93
N ARG A 182 -3.90 12.60 4.58
CA ARG A 182 -5.14 12.14 5.18
C ARG A 182 -6.18 12.05 4.08
N LEU A 183 -6.61 10.84 3.77
CA LEU A 183 -7.67 10.57 2.81
C LEU A 183 -8.91 10.09 3.56
N ASP A 184 -10.05 10.70 3.28
CA ASP A 184 -11.38 10.17 3.61
C ASP A 184 -11.81 9.23 2.48
N CYS A 185 -11.79 7.92 2.72
CA CYS A 185 -12.09 6.94 1.67
C CYS A 185 -13.56 6.89 1.25
N ARG A 186 -14.48 7.57 1.97
CA ARG A 186 -15.89 7.69 1.61
C ARG A 186 -16.15 8.84 0.66
N SER A 187 -15.63 10.04 0.99
CA SER A 187 -15.85 11.26 0.19
C SER A 187 -14.75 11.48 -0.86
N LEU A 188 -13.60 10.81 -0.72
CA LEU A 188 -12.34 11.04 -1.44
C LEU A 188 -11.75 12.43 -1.22
N GLU A 189 -12.23 13.16 -0.21
CA GLU A 189 -11.57 14.39 0.23
C GLU A 189 -10.23 14.06 0.89
N TYR A 190 -9.23 14.85 0.59
CA TYR A 190 -7.89 14.64 1.13
C TYR A 190 -7.19 15.94 1.53
N ALA A 191 -6.24 15.82 2.45
CA ALA A 191 -5.39 16.92 2.87
C ALA A 191 -3.95 16.44 3.04
N TYR A 192 -3.00 17.31 2.67
CA TYR A 192 -1.59 17.05 2.91
C TYR A 192 -1.17 17.53 4.28
N PHE A 193 -0.43 16.69 4.98
CA PHE A 193 0.16 16.98 6.28
C PHE A 193 1.68 16.95 6.13
N PRO A 194 2.40 18.08 6.37
CA PRO A 194 3.85 18.08 6.38
C PRO A 194 4.39 17.02 7.34
N PHE A 195 5.33 16.21 6.86
CA PHE A 195 5.98 15.18 7.64
C PHE A 195 7.49 15.30 7.47
N ASP A 196 8.10 16.01 8.42
CA ASP A 196 9.54 16.19 8.55
C ASP A 196 9.92 15.91 10.01
N PRO A 197 9.98 14.62 10.40
CA PRO A 197 10.19 14.24 11.80
C PRO A 197 11.65 14.45 12.20
N LYS A 198 12.03 15.70 12.45
CA LYS A 198 13.40 16.04 12.90
C LYS A 198 13.78 15.27 14.15
N GLY A 199 14.92 14.60 14.10
CA GLY A 199 15.38 13.73 15.17
C GLY A 199 14.75 12.33 15.19
N TYR A 200 14.01 11.97 14.14
CA TYR A 200 13.42 10.63 13.97
C TYR A 200 13.64 10.08 12.57
N LYS A 201 13.69 8.78 12.47
CA LYS A 201 13.65 8.02 11.22
C LYS A 201 12.39 7.17 11.14
N LEU A 202 11.87 7.01 9.93
CA LEU A 202 10.93 5.93 9.61
C LEU A 202 11.70 4.74 9.09
N VAL A 203 11.53 3.60 9.74
CA VAL A 203 12.19 2.36 9.35
C VAL A 203 11.20 1.20 9.34
N LEU A 204 11.30 0.38 8.30
CA LEU A 204 10.53 -0.85 8.19
C LEU A 204 11.43 -2.03 8.60
N LEU A 205 10.90 -2.91 9.42
CA LEU A 205 11.50 -4.21 9.71
C LEU A 205 10.65 -5.30 9.06
N ASP A 206 11.16 -5.92 8.01
CA ASP A 206 10.51 -7.00 7.28
C ASP A 206 10.77 -8.32 7.97
N SER A 207 9.71 -8.93 8.49
CA SER A 207 9.74 -10.24 9.14
C SER A 207 10.14 -11.38 8.21
N ARG A 208 10.12 -11.15 6.89
CA ARG A 208 10.31 -12.14 5.81
C ARG A 208 9.23 -13.23 5.78
N VAL A 209 8.20 -13.10 6.59
CA VAL A 209 7.00 -13.93 6.49
C VAL A 209 6.23 -13.45 5.26
N LYS A 210 6.16 -14.32 4.25
CA LYS A 210 5.39 -14.03 3.03
C LYS A 210 3.95 -14.44 3.21
N HIS A 211 3.06 -13.60 2.77
CA HIS A 211 1.64 -13.88 2.75
C HIS A 211 1.03 -13.55 1.39
N GLU A 212 0.19 -14.44 0.90
CA GLU A 212 -0.60 -14.19 -0.30
C GLU A 212 -1.96 -13.62 0.11
N LEU A 213 -2.29 -12.41 -0.36
CA LEU A 213 -3.56 -11.76 -0.04
C LEU A 213 -4.73 -12.36 -0.85
N VAL A 214 -4.45 -13.00 -1.98
CA VAL A 214 -5.46 -13.62 -2.86
C VAL A 214 -6.06 -14.86 -2.19
N GLY A 215 -7.40 -14.91 -2.05
CA GLY A 215 -8.12 -16.00 -1.39
C GLY A 215 -7.87 -16.11 0.11
N SER A 216 -7.35 -15.07 0.74
CA SER A 216 -6.83 -15.04 2.10
C SER A 216 -7.89 -14.63 3.15
N PRO A 217 -7.55 -14.74 4.44
CA PRO A 217 -8.30 -14.18 5.56
C PRO A 217 -8.57 -12.65 5.46
N TYR A 218 -7.89 -11.92 4.54
CA TYR A 218 -8.14 -10.50 4.30
C TYR A 218 -9.59 -10.22 3.87
N ASN A 219 -10.11 -11.01 2.91
CA ASN A 219 -11.49 -10.86 2.46
C ASN A 219 -12.51 -11.18 3.57
N ASP A 220 -12.16 -12.09 4.50
CA ASP A 220 -13.01 -12.39 5.65
C ASP A 220 -13.11 -11.21 6.62
N ARG A 221 -12.03 -10.44 6.77
CA ARG A 221 -12.03 -9.23 7.61
C ARG A 221 -12.99 -8.18 7.06
N ARG A 222 -12.96 -7.96 5.74
CA ARG A 222 -13.90 -7.08 5.06
C ARG A 222 -15.35 -7.55 5.22
N ALA A 223 -15.61 -8.82 4.95
CA ALA A 223 -16.96 -9.40 5.11
C ALA A 223 -17.49 -9.28 6.54
N SER A 224 -16.62 -9.43 7.56
CA SER A 224 -16.96 -9.23 8.96
C SER A 224 -17.44 -7.80 9.22
N CYS A 225 -16.71 -6.80 8.73
CA CYS A 225 -17.10 -5.39 8.85
C CYS A 225 -18.42 -5.09 8.15
N GLU A 226 -18.63 -5.61 6.93
CA GLU A 226 -19.86 -5.45 6.16
C GLU A 226 -21.09 -6.05 6.89
N ARG A 227 -20.93 -7.21 7.54
CA ARG A 227 -22.00 -7.80 8.36
C ARG A 227 -22.39 -6.90 9.51
N VAL A 228 -21.42 -6.35 10.25
CA VAL A 228 -21.69 -5.45 11.39
C VAL A 228 -22.31 -4.14 10.91
N ALA A 229 -21.79 -3.51 9.85
CA ALA A 229 -22.35 -2.30 9.27
C ALA A 229 -23.82 -2.49 8.90
N LYS A 230 -24.18 -3.64 8.29
CA LYS A 230 -25.56 -3.99 7.96
C LYS A 230 -26.44 -4.11 9.22
N VAL A 231 -25.95 -4.71 10.31
CA VAL A 231 -26.70 -4.81 11.57
C VAL A 231 -26.94 -3.44 12.20
N LEU A 232 -25.96 -2.52 12.03
CA LEU A 232 -26.07 -1.11 12.45
C LEU A 232 -26.94 -0.26 11.52
N GLY A 233 -27.38 -0.79 10.37
CA GLY A 233 -28.14 -0.02 9.36
C GLY A 233 -27.28 1.02 8.65
N GLN A 234 -25.98 0.78 8.52
CA GLN A 234 -25.02 1.67 7.88
C GLN A 234 -24.41 1.02 6.63
N GLU A 235 -23.93 1.82 5.70
CA GLU A 235 -23.21 1.35 4.52
C GLU A 235 -21.79 0.87 4.88
N PHE A 236 -21.12 1.61 5.78
CA PHE A 236 -19.78 1.34 6.27
C PHE A 236 -19.71 1.47 7.79
N LEU A 237 -18.66 0.94 8.42
CA LEU A 237 -18.39 1.18 9.84
C LEU A 237 -17.94 2.62 10.15
N ARG A 238 -17.57 3.40 9.14
CA ARG A 238 -17.27 4.81 9.28
C ARG A 238 -18.46 5.58 9.85
N GLY A 239 -18.24 6.23 10.97
CA GLY A 239 -19.26 6.98 11.71
C GLY A 239 -20.07 6.14 12.69
N ALA A 240 -19.85 4.83 12.77
CA ALA A 240 -20.35 4.03 13.88
C ALA A 240 -19.64 4.43 15.19
N THR A 241 -20.37 4.41 16.31
CA THR A 241 -19.81 4.68 17.62
C THR A 241 -19.68 3.40 18.45
N MET A 242 -18.85 3.45 19.49
CA MET A 242 -18.71 2.31 20.41
C MET A 242 -20.05 2.01 21.14
N GLU A 243 -20.83 3.03 21.45
CA GLU A 243 -22.16 2.87 22.07
C GLU A 243 -23.12 2.12 21.13
N GLN A 244 -23.10 2.46 19.82
CA GLN A 244 -23.91 1.75 18.82
C GLN A 244 -23.47 0.30 18.68
N LEU A 245 -22.15 0.02 18.68
CA LEU A 245 -21.62 -1.33 18.63
C LEU A 245 -22.00 -2.16 19.86
N GLU A 246 -21.90 -1.59 21.06
CA GLU A 246 -22.33 -2.26 22.30
C GLU A 246 -23.84 -2.59 22.29
N ALA A 247 -24.66 -1.70 21.75
CA ALA A 247 -26.11 -1.91 21.66
C ALA A 247 -26.51 -3.08 20.76
N VAL A 248 -25.64 -3.54 19.85
CA VAL A 248 -25.90 -4.68 18.95
C VAL A 248 -25.07 -5.91 19.27
N LYS A 249 -24.29 -5.90 20.36
CA LYS A 249 -23.35 -6.96 20.71
C LYS A 249 -23.98 -8.37 20.73
N ASP A 250 -25.17 -8.50 21.26
CA ASP A 250 -25.89 -9.79 21.34
C ASP A 250 -26.46 -10.25 19.98
N ARG A 251 -26.36 -9.42 18.94
CA ARG A 251 -26.88 -9.67 17.58
C ARG A 251 -25.79 -10.05 16.57
N ILE A 252 -24.53 -10.00 17.00
CA ILE A 252 -23.34 -10.29 16.17
C ILE A 252 -22.46 -11.31 16.88
N SER A 253 -21.53 -11.94 16.15
CA SER A 253 -20.55 -12.85 16.76
C SER A 253 -19.52 -12.06 17.59
N GLU A 254 -18.87 -12.73 18.55
CA GLU A 254 -17.77 -12.13 19.30
C GLU A 254 -16.62 -11.71 18.40
N GLU A 255 -16.35 -12.49 17.36
CA GLU A 255 -15.34 -12.19 16.35
C GLU A 255 -15.68 -10.90 15.58
N ASP A 256 -16.92 -10.80 15.06
CA ASP A 256 -17.39 -9.60 14.35
C ASP A 256 -17.38 -8.37 15.26
N TYR A 257 -17.72 -8.53 16.54
CA TYR A 257 -17.66 -7.46 17.53
C TYR A 257 -16.22 -6.95 17.73
N LYS A 258 -15.24 -7.84 17.93
CA LYS A 258 -13.83 -7.47 18.10
C LYS A 258 -13.30 -6.73 16.87
N ARG A 259 -13.59 -7.25 15.69
CA ARG A 259 -13.16 -6.64 14.42
C ARG A 259 -13.76 -5.25 14.21
N ALA A 260 -15.07 -5.09 14.44
CA ALA A 260 -15.72 -3.79 14.36
C ALA A 260 -15.18 -2.79 15.40
N ARG A 261 -14.92 -3.26 16.62
CA ARG A 261 -14.32 -2.45 17.69
C ARG A 261 -12.97 -1.88 17.28
N TYR A 262 -12.12 -2.72 16.67
CA TYR A 262 -10.83 -2.27 16.15
C TYR A 262 -11.02 -1.14 15.12
N VAL A 263 -11.86 -1.35 14.10
CA VAL A 263 -12.05 -0.38 13.01
C VAL A 263 -12.62 0.94 13.54
N ILE A 264 -13.65 0.91 14.40
CA ILE A 264 -14.23 2.12 15.00
C ILE A 264 -13.20 2.88 15.83
N GLY A 265 -12.34 2.16 16.57
CA GLY A 265 -11.26 2.76 17.33
C GLY A 265 -10.16 3.36 16.43
N GLU A 266 -9.85 2.70 15.32
CA GLU A 266 -8.80 3.13 14.39
C GLU A 266 -9.14 4.46 13.71
N GLU A 267 -10.42 4.68 13.38
CA GLU A 267 -10.90 5.96 12.84
C GLU A 267 -10.49 7.15 13.74
N LYS A 268 -10.69 6.99 15.04
CA LYS A 268 -10.30 8.02 16.01
C LYS A 268 -8.79 8.17 16.09
N ARG A 269 -8.03 7.06 16.08
CA ARG A 269 -6.56 7.10 16.16
C ARG A 269 -5.95 7.87 14.98
N VAL A 270 -6.51 7.72 13.76
CA VAL A 270 -6.05 8.50 12.59
C VAL A 270 -6.20 10.00 12.84
N LEU A 271 -7.35 10.44 13.33
CA LEU A 271 -7.59 11.87 13.61
C LEU A 271 -6.68 12.39 14.74
N ASP A 272 -6.51 11.61 15.81
CA ASP A 272 -5.61 11.96 16.93
C ASP A 272 -4.16 12.13 16.42
N VAL A 273 -3.70 11.26 15.50
CA VAL A 273 -2.36 11.36 14.90
C VAL A 273 -2.23 12.59 14.01
N CYS A 274 -3.26 12.93 13.22
CA CYS A 274 -3.24 14.16 12.43
C CYS A 274 -3.06 15.40 13.31
N GLU A 275 -3.83 15.50 14.40
CA GLU A 275 -3.71 16.60 15.37
C GLU A 275 -2.35 16.64 16.08
N ALA A 276 -1.82 15.45 16.45
CA ALA A 276 -0.52 15.33 17.08
C ALA A 276 0.61 15.82 16.16
N LEU A 277 0.57 15.44 14.88
CA LEU A 277 1.57 15.89 13.90
C LEU A 277 1.55 17.39 13.67
N GLU A 278 0.39 18.04 13.63
CA GLU A 278 0.27 19.50 13.54
C GLU A 278 0.93 20.22 14.73
N LYS A 279 0.99 19.57 15.88
CA LYS A 279 1.62 20.05 17.12
C LYS A 279 3.07 19.62 17.28
N GLY A 280 3.58 18.77 16.38
CA GLY A 280 4.91 18.15 16.52
C GLY A 280 5.00 17.13 17.69
N ASP A 281 3.87 16.59 18.15
CA ASP A 281 3.78 15.62 19.26
C ASP A 281 3.97 14.19 18.74
N TYR A 282 5.22 13.82 18.50
CA TYR A 282 5.58 12.48 18.03
C TYR A 282 5.39 11.39 19.08
N GLU A 283 5.36 11.73 20.38
CA GLU A 283 5.07 10.75 21.45
C GLU A 283 3.61 10.27 21.37
N THR A 284 2.67 11.17 21.15
CA THR A 284 1.28 10.79 20.89
C THR A 284 1.13 9.99 19.60
N VAL A 285 1.84 10.34 18.52
CA VAL A 285 1.86 9.56 17.29
C VAL A 285 2.29 8.12 17.56
N GLY A 286 3.42 7.94 18.25
CA GLY A 286 3.97 6.62 18.57
C GLY A 286 3.04 5.80 19.46
N LYS A 287 2.43 6.42 20.48
CA LYS A 287 1.44 5.76 21.34
C LYS A 287 0.27 5.21 20.51
N ARG A 288 -0.27 6.00 19.58
CA ARG A 288 -1.35 5.55 18.69
C ARG A 288 -0.91 4.43 17.76
N MET A 289 0.34 4.45 17.30
CA MET A 289 0.90 3.36 16.49
C MET A 289 0.90 2.03 17.26
N TYR A 290 1.33 2.00 18.52
CA TYR A 290 1.26 0.79 19.36
C TYR A 290 -0.18 0.34 19.64
N GLU A 291 -1.10 1.27 19.93
CA GLU A 291 -2.51 0.94 20.11
C GLU A 291 -3.10 0.29 18.83
N THR A 292 -2.73 0.79 17.64
CA THR A 292 -3.09 0.17 16.37
C THR A 292 -2.49 -1.23 16.24
N HIS A 293 -1.19 -1.41 16.56
CA HIS A 293 -0.54 -2.72 16.47
C HIS A 293 -1.28 -3.77 17.30
N TRP A 294 -1.49 -3.49 18.57
CA TRP A 294 -2.14 -4.44 19.47
C TRP A 294 -3.62 -4.64 19.15
N GLY A 295 -4.29 -3.63 18.61
CA GLY A 295 -5.64 -3.77 18.06
C GLY A 295 -5.67 -4.69 16.82
N MET A 296 -4.72 -4.55 15.91
CA MET A 296 -4.57 -5.43 14.75
C MET A 296 -4.23 -6.87 15.16
N SER A 297 -3.40 -7.04 16.17
CA SER A 297 -3.00 -8.35 16.68
C SER A 297 -4.12 -9.05 17.45
N LYS A 298 -4.77 -8.38 18.40
CA LYS A 298 -5.67 -9.02 19.39
C LYS A 298 -7.15 -8.96 19.01
N ASP A 299 -7.59 -7.89 18.34
CA ASP A 299 -8.99 -7.69 17.97
C ASP A 299 -9.28 -8.05 16.52
N TYR A 300 -8.38 -7.59 15.62
CA TYR A 300 -8.55 -7.81 14.17
C TYR A 300 -7.92 -9.11 13.68
N GLU A 301 -7.00 -9.68 14.46
CA GLU A 301 -6.33 -10.96 14.24
C GLU A 301 -5.66 -11.05 12.88
N VAL A 302 -4.89 -9.99 12.53
CA VAL A 302 -4.10 -9.90 11.28
C VAL A 302 -2.59 -9.87 11.53
N SER A 303 -2.14 -10.14 12.75
CA SER A 303 -0.72 -10.27 13.06
C SER A 303 -0.21 -11.68 12.83
N CYS A 304 1.09 -11.84 12.99
CA CYS A 304 1.77 -13.12 13.18
C CYS A 304 2.78 -12.98 14.32
N GLU A 305 3.30 -14.11 14.81
CA GLU A 305 4.21 -14.13 15.96
C GLU A 305 5.46 -13.27 15.70
N GLU A 306 5.98 -13.27 14.48
CA GLU A 306 7.17 -12.52 14.11
C GLU A 306 6.94 -11.01 14.12
N LEU A 307 5.76 -10.54 13.72
CA LEU A 307 5.40 -9.11 13.74
C LEU A 307 5.16 -8.62 15.18
N ASP A 308 4.47 -9.41 15.99
CA ASP A 308 4.26 -9.11 17.42
C ASP A 308 5.63 -9.05 18.13
N PHE A 309 6.52 -10.00 17.84
CA PHE A 309 7.86 -10.01 18.42
C PHE A 309 8.70 -8.78 18.03
N LEU A 310 8.63 -8.33 16.79
CA LEU A 310 9.32 -7.09 16.36
C LEU A 310 8.77 -5.85 17.07
N ALA A 311 7.46 -5.79 17.33
CA ALA A 311 6.86 -4.70 18.07
C ALA A 311 7.25 -4.75 19.56
N GLU A 312 7.31 -5.93 20.17
CA GLU A 312 7.79 -6.12 21.54
C GLU A 312 9.26 -5.68 21.68
N VAL A 313 10.12 -6.03 20.74
CA VAL A 313 11.53 -5.57 20.72
C VAL A 313 11.61 -4.06 20.58
N ALA A 314 10.73 -3.45 19.78
CA ALA A 314 10.67 -1.99 19.63
C ALA A 314 10.27 -1.30 20.95
N GLU A 315 9.26 -1.83 21.66
CA GLU A 315 8.87 -1.34 23.01
C GLU A 315 10.04 -1.46 24.00
N GLU A 316 10.71 -2.60 24.03
CA GLU A 316 11.86 -2.86 24.93
C GLU A 316 13.03 -1.89 24.65
N CYS A 317 13.25 -1.52 23.38
CA CYS A 317 14.28 -0.54 22.98
C CYS A 317 13.84 0.92 23.21
N GLY A 318 12.63 1.19 23.67
CA GLY A 318 12.10 2.54 23.83
C GLY A 318 11.82 3.26 22.53
N VAL A 319 11.55 2.52 21.44
CA VAL A 319 11.14 3.08 20.14
C VAL A 319 9.81 3.83 20.33
N THR A 320 9.71 5.02 19.77
CA THR A 320 8.57 5.92 19.98
C THR A 320 7.26 5.32 19.50
N GLY A 321 7.26 4.60 18.35
CA GLY A 321 6.09 3.90 17.87
C GLY A 321 6.45 2.77 16.92
N SER A 322 5.72 1.66 17.01
CA SER A 322 5.86 0.49 16.13
C SER A 322 4.49 -0.13 15.87
N ARG A 323 4.27 -0.58 14.63
CA ARG A 323 3.06 -1.30 14.26
C ARG A 323 3.19 -2.09 12.97
N ILE A 324 2.33 -3.06 12.78
CA ILE A 324 2.15 -3.77 11.52
C ILE A 324 1.77 -2.77 10.43
N MET A 325 2.37 -2.87 9.25
CA MET A 325 2.05 -2.05 8.10
C MET A 325 1.38 -2.86 6.98
N GLY A 326 0.29 -2.33 6.42
CA GLY A 326 -0.50 -2.97 5.37
C GLY A 326 -1.50 -3.99 5.92
N GLY A 327 -1.87 -4.96 5.10
CA GLY A 327 -2.93 -5.93 5.43
C GLY A 327 -2.60 -6.93 6.54
N GLY A 328 -1.36 -6.97 7.01
CA GLY A 328 -0.92 -7.93 8.04
C GLY A 328 -0.62 -9.31 7.50
N PHE A 329 -0.73 -10.32 8.36
CA PHE A 329 -0.42 -11.74 8.13
C PHE A 329 1.05 -12.02 7.75
N GLY A 330 1.93 -11.08 7.94
CA GLY A 330 3.34 -11.05 7.57
C GLY A 330 3.74 -9.67 7.08
N GLY A 331 4.86 -9.56 6.37
CA GLY A 331 5.42 -8.30 5.90
C GLY A 331 6.19 -7.55 6.98
N CYS A 332 5.96 -6.25 7.11
CA CYS A 332 6.79 -5.37 7.94
C CYS A 332 6.06 -4.79 9.16
N THR A 333 6.85 -4.44 10.17
CA THR A 333 6.49 -3.35 11.07
C THR A 333 7.02 -2.02 10.53
N ILE A 334 6.26 -0.92 10.71
CA ILE A 334 6.72 0.45 10.54
C ILE A 334 7.05 1.03 11.90
N ASN A 335 8.23 1.64 12.02
CA ASN A 335 8.78 2.10 13.28
C ASN A 335 9.16 3.58 13.17
N LEU A 336 8.74 4.38 14.15
CA LEU A 336 9.14 5.77 14.33
C LEU A 336 10.21 5.81 15.41
N VAL A 337 11.46 5.95 15.00
CA VAL A 337 12.63 5.74 15.84
C VAL A 337 13.41 7.03 16.02
N LYS A 338 13.69 7.43 17.25
CA LYS A 338 14.61 8.56 17.53
C LYS A 338 16.00 8.27 16.96
N ASP A 339 16.64 9.26 16.37
CA ASP A 339 17.97 9.10 15.76
C ASP A 339 18.98 8.47 16.74
N GLU A 340 18.94 8.86 18.01
CA GLU A 340 19.82 8.36 19.07
C GLU A 340 19.58 6.88 19.44
N LEU A 341 18.41 6.33 19.16
CA LEU A 341 18.06 4.95 19.44
C LEU A 341 18.23 4.04 18.23
N TYR A 342 18.39 4.60 17.04
CA TYR A 342 18.31 3.87 15.79
C TYR A 342 19.28 2.69 15.70
N ASP A 343 20.57 2.94 15.91
CA ASP A 343 21.60 1.90 15.77
C ASP A 343 21.42 0.76 16.79
N ASN A 344 21.10 1.11 18.05
CA ASN A 344 20.82 0.14 19.09
C ASN A 344 19.57 -0.69 18.79
N PHE A 345 18.49 -0.05 18.35
CA PHE A 345 17.26 -0.75 17.98
C PHE A 345 17.48 -1.74 16.84
N ILE A 346 18.16 -1.31 15.76
CA ILE A 346 18.44 -2.19 14.62
C ILE A 346 19.30 -3.37 15.01
N ALA A 347 20.35 -3.16 15.82
CA ALA A 347 21.21 -4.21 16.31
C ALA A 347 20.45 -5.24 17.16
N MET A 348 19.65 -4.77 18.12
CA MET A 348 18.83 -5.62 19.00
C MET A 348 17.76 -6.38 18.23
N ALA A 349 17.08 -5.71 17.29
CA ALA A 349 16.06 -6.36 16.47
C ALA A 349 16.66 -7.51 15.64
N LYS A 350 17.81 -7.29 15.01
CA LYS A 350 18.51 -8.33 14.24
C LYS A 350 18.96 -9.48 15.13
N GLU A 351 19.64 -9.20 16.24
CA GLU A 351 20.16 -10.21 17.16
C GLU A 351 19.03 -11.09 17.73
N LYS A 352 18.01 -10.47 18.34
CA LYS A 352 16.91 -11.19 18.99
C LYS A 352 16.05 -11.95 18.00
N PHE A 353 15.77 -11.35 16.84
CA PHE A 353 14.97 -12.01 15.81
C PHE A 353 15.72 -13.20 15.22
N ASN A 354 17.04 -13.05 14.95
CA ASN A 354 17.85 -14.15 14.47
C ASN A 354 17.99 -15.28 15.50
N ALA A 355 18.11 -14.94 16.79
CA ALA A 355 18.15 -15.93 17.87
C ALA A 355 16.87 -16.76 17.96
N LYS A 356 15.70 -16.12 17.70
CA LYS A 356 14.41 -16.79 17.80
C LYS A 356 14.00 -17.53 16.50
N TYR A 357 14.23 -16.92 15.32
CA TYR A 357 13.72 -17.41 14.05
C TYR A 357 14.79 -17.93 13.08
N GLY A 358 16.08 -17.85 13.43
CA GLY A 358 17.18 -18.35 12.62
C GLY A 358 17.57 -17.48 11.42
N HIS A 359 17.05 -16.27 11.34
CA HIS A 359 17.42 -15.27 10.32
C HIS A 359 17.17 -13.85 10.82
N GLU A 360 17.87 -12.87 10.25
CA GLU A 360 17.65 -11.46 10.56
C GLU A 360 16.42 -10.91 9.81
N PRO A 361 15.69 -9.93 10.38
CA PRO A 361 14.72 -9.14 9.63
C PRO A 361 15.48 -8.28 8.61
N LYS A 362 14.83 -7.96 7.48
CA LYS A 362 15.39 -6.96 6.57
C LYS A 362 14.98 -5.56 7.04
N VAL A 363 15.91 -4.62 6.88
CA VAL A 363 15.75 -3.23 7.32
C VAL A 363 15.62 -2.34 6.10
N TYR A 364 14.59 -1.51 6.06
CA TYR A 364 14.38 -0.52 5.00
C TYR A 364 14.12 0.85 5.62
N GLU A 365 15.08 1.77 5.48
CA GLU A 365 14.78 3.18 5.70
C GLU A 365 13.93 3.69 4.54
N VAL A 366 12.94 4.51 4.84
CA VAL A 366 12.02 5.08 3.86
C VAL A 366 11.94 6.59 3.99
N VAL A 367 11.86 7.26 2.85
CA VAL A 367 11.74 8.71 2.75
C VAL A 367 10.45 9.03 2.00
N ILE A 368 9.68 9.98 2.52
CA ILE A 368 8.44 10.42 1.86
C ILE A 368 8.75 11.15 0.55
N SER A 369 8.19 10.68 -0.54
CA SER A 369 8.54 11.04 -1.91
C SER A 369 7.34 11.54 -2.71
N ASP A 370 7.60 11.94 -3.97
CA ASP A 370 6.57 12.33 -4.93
C ASP A 370 5.86 11.11 -5.53
N GLY A 371 4.61 11.30 -5.92
CA GLY A 371 3.78 10.30 -6.58
C GLY A 371 4.18 10.00 -8.03
N SER A 372 3.22 9.44 -8.78
CA SER A 372 3.40 9.06 -10.18
C SER A 372 3.87 10.23 -11.04
N ARG A 373 4.90 10.00 -11.87
CA ARG A 373 5.53 11.06 -12.66
C ARG A 373 6.26 10.53 -13.90
N ARG A 374 6.42 11.39 -14.87
CA ARG A 374 7.38 11.25 -15.98
C ARG A 374 8.77 11.63 -15.47
N LEU A 375 9.82 10.93 -15.93
CA LEU A 375 11.21 11.08 -15.46
C LEU A 375 12.09 11.83 -16.45
#